data_47ad4d80729b65f80061a0dad65ff078
#
_entry.id   47ad4d80729b65f80061a0dad65ff078
#
_cell.length_a   1.000
_cell.length_b   1.000
_cell.length_c   1.000
_cell.angle_alpha   90.00
_cell.angle_beta   90.00
_cell.angle_gamma   90.00
#
_symmetry.space_group_name_H-M   'P 1'
#
loop_
_entity.id
_entity.type
_entity.pdbx_description
1 polymer ?
#
loop_
_entity_poly.entity_id
_entity_poly.type
_entity_poly.pdbx_seq_one_letter_code
_entity_poly.pdbx_strand_id
1 'polypeptide(L)'
;MYRIQGEFAMTLALTQSVALLGLDGHVVTVEVDIADGLPGYSLLGLPDAALSESRDRVRSAIVNCGEVWPNRKVTVSLSPAWLPKSGSSFDLAICIALLSAHETVPTERIAEIVFLGELSLDGKIRSVRGVLPALMAAYKAGVRTAVVPEANAEEAHLMHGM
;
A
#
# COMPACT_ATOMS: atom_id res chain seq x y z
N MET A 1 23.05 16.58 -17.28
CA MET A 1 22.26 16.27 -16.08
C MET A 1 22.93 16.97 -14.89
N TYR A 2 22.49 18.16 -14.56
CA TYR A 2 23.03 18.93 -13.45
C TYR A 2 22.33 18.51 -12.17
N ARG A 3 23.06 17.84 -11.28
CA ARG A 3 22.63 17.59 -9.89
C ARG A 3 22.84 18.89 -9.14
N ILE A 4 21.77 19.63 -8.89
CA ILE A 4 21.83 20.75 -7.95
C ILE A 4 21.93 20.09 -6.58
N GLN A 5 23.07 20.26 -5.94
CA GLN A 5 23.26 19.91 -4.52
C GLN A 5 22.42 20.87 -3.66
N GLY A 6 21.26 20.43 -3.36
CA GLY A 6 20.35 20.87 -2.37
C GLY A 6 19.44 19.67 -2.18
N GLU A 7 19.78 18.82 -1.22
CA GLU A 7 19.08 17.56 -0.93
C GLU A 7 17.66 17.85 -0.46
N PHE A 8 16.76 18.05 -1.41
CA PHE A 8 15.39 17.63 -1.21
C PHE A 8 15.35 16.16 -1.65
N ALA A 9 15.68 15.26 -0.75
CA ALA A 9 15.42 13.85 -0.98
C ALA A 9 13.94 13.71 -1.28
N MET A 10 13.59 13.28 -2.49
CA MET A 10 12.23 12.94 -2.84
C MET A 10 11.81 11.78 -1.94
N THR A 11 10.92 12.08 -0.99
CA THR A 11 10.35 11.15 -0.03
C THR A 11 9.02 10.57 -0.56
N LEU A 12 8.97 10.31 -1.85
CA LEU A 12 7.84 9.71 -2.55
C LEU A 12 8.13 8.24 -2.86
N ALA A 13 7.21 7.37 -2.48
CA ALA A 13 7.26 5.96 -2.84
C ALA A 13 5.91 5.48 -3.37
N LEU A 14 5.97 4.45 -4.19
CA LEU A 14 4.80 3.86 -4.83
C LEU A 14 4.75 2.35 -4.57
N THR A 15 3.55 1.87 -4.33
CA THR A 15 3.20 0.45 -4.37
C THR A 15 1.91 0.28 -5.15
N GLN A 16 1.48 -0.95 -5.34
CA GLN A 16 0.18 -1.24 -5.96
C GLN A 16 -0.67 -2.10 -5.03
N SER A 17 -1.97 -1.96 -5.18
CA SER A 17 -2.99 -2.84 -4.60
C SER A 17 -4.11 -3.04 -5.60
N VAL A 18 -5.21 -3.65 -5.18
CA VAL A 18 -6.38 -3.88 -6.04
C VAL A 18 -7.65 -3.51 -5.28
N ALA A 19 -8.50 -2.72 -5.93
CA ALA A 19 -9.86 -2.48 -5.49
C ALA A 19 -10.81 -3.46 -6.20
N LEU A 20 -11.70 -4.10 -5.44
CA LEU A 20 -12.74 -4.96 -5.98
C LEU A 20 -14.09 -4.25 -5.95
N LEU A 21 -14.75 -4.17 -7.11
CA LEU A 21 -16.14 -3.79 -7.24
C LEU A 21 -16.94 -5.06 -7.64
N GLY A 22 -17.53 -5.74 -6.67
CA GLY A 22 -17.99 -7.09 -6.84
C GLY A 22 -16.83 -8.05 -7.13
N LEU A 23 -16.80 -8.69 -8.31
CA LEU A 23 -15.68 -9.52 -8.78
C LEU A 23 -14.74 -8.78 -9.74
N ASP A 24 -15.08 -7.54 -10.12
CA ASP A 24 -14.25 -6.74 -11.01
C ASP A 24 -13.15 -6.06 -10.21
N GLY A 25 -11.89 -6.40 -10.53
CA GLY A 25 -10.72 -5.84 -9.90
C GLY A 25 -10.11 -4.70 -10.73
N HIS A 26 -9.65 -3.68 -10.02
CA HIS A 26 -8.94 -2.54 -10.60
C HIS A 26 -7.64 -2.34 -9.84
N VAL A 27 -6.52 -2.31 -10.55
CA VAL A 27 -5.23 -1.98 -9.93
C VAL A 27 -5.25 -0.55 -9.44
N VAL A 28 -4.84 -0.37 -8.21
CA VAL A 28 -4.74 0.93 -7.54
C VAL A 28 -3.28 1.22 -7.26
N THR A 29 -2.81 2.37 -7.73
CA THR A 29 -1.50 2.88 -7.35
C THR A 29 -1.60 3.58 -5.99
N VAL A 30 -0.76 3.16 -5.07
CA VAL A 30 -0.64 3.75 -3.73
C VAL A 30 0.61 4.60 -3.69
N GLU A 31 0.45 5.90 -3.57
CA GLU A 31 1.54 6.85 -3.47
C GLU A 31 1.64 7.38 -2.04
N VAL A 32 2.82 7.39 -1.48
CA VAL A 32 3.08 8.02 -0.17
C VAL A 32 4.14 9.08 -0.32
N ASP A 33 3.80 10.30 0.05
CA ASP A 33 4.72 11.44 0.14
C ASP A 33 4.92 11.83 1.60
N ILE A 34 6.17 12.03 1.99
CA ILE A 34 6.56 12.54 3.31
C ILE A 34 7.24 13.87 3.12
N ALA A 35 6.60 14.95 3.53
CA ALA A 35 7.07 16.32 3.34
C ALA A 35 7.34 17.01 4.67
N ASP A 36 8.19 18.04 4.64
CA ASP A 36 8.38 18.94 5.79
C ASP A 36 7.10 19.72 6.07
N GLY A 37 6.88 20.03 7.32
CA GLY A 37 5.72 20.78 7.78
C GLY A 37 5.18 20.23 9.10
N LEU A 38 3.99 20.72 9.48
CA LEU A 38 3.31 20.22 10.67
C LEU A 38 2.98 18.72 10.48
N PRO A 39 3.29 17.89 11.49
CA PRO A 39 2.93 16.47 11.46
C PRO A 39 1.43 16.28 11.18
N GLY A 40 1.13 15.36 10.28
CA GLY A 40 -0.23 15.05 9.92
C GLY A 40 -0.31 13.89 8.94
N TYR A 41 -1.52 13.41 8.70
CA TYR A 41 -1.79 12.33 7.77
C TYR A 41 -3.03 12.64 6.95
N SER A 42 -2.93 12.53 5.65
CA SER A 42 -4.05 12.69 4.72
C SER A 42 -4.16 11.46 3.83
N LEU A 43 -5.37 10.96 3.63
CA LEU A 43 -5.68 9.85 2.73
C LEU A 43 -6.63 10.35 1.64
N LEU A 44 -6.20 10.27 0.39
CA LEU A 44 -6.91 10.76 -0.79
C LEU A 44 -7.32 9.57 -1.68
N GLY A 45 -8.40 9.71 -2.44
CA GLY A 45 -8.82 8.73 -3.44
C GLY A 45 -10.10 7.99 -3.11
N LEU A 46 -11.09 8.66 -2.53
CA LEU A 46 -12.42 8.12 -2.18
C LEU A 46 -12.37 6.87 -1.29
N PRO A 47 -11.67 6.92 -0.14
CA PRO A 47 -11.67 5.80 0.80
C PRO A 47 -13.02 5.70 1.52
N ASP A 48 -13.45 4.45 1.82
CA ASP A 48 -14.56 4.24 2.76
C ASP A 48 -14.09 4.37 4.23
N ALA A 49 -15.02 4.19 5.18
CA ALA A 49 -14.71 4.30 6.59
C ALA A 49 -13.66 3.27 7.05
N ALA A 50 -13.77 2.01 6.60
CA ALA A 50 -12.83 0.96 6.97
C ALA A 50 -11.41 1.22 6.44
N LEU A 51 -11.29 1.74 5.22
CA LEU A 51 -10.02 2.14 4.64
C LEU A 51 -9.46 3.39 5.32
N SER A 52 -10.32 4.32 5.73
CA SER A 52 -9.88 5.53 6.46
C SER A 52 -9.27 5.22 7.83
N GLU A 53 -9.63 4.10 8.45
CA GLU A 53 -9.04 3.60 9.69
C GLU A 53 -7.63 2.99 9.49
N SER A 54 -7.20 2.78 8.25
CA SER A 54 -5.88 2.20 7.92
C SER A 54 -4.72 2.96 8.57
N ARG A 55 -4.84 4.28 8.72
CA ARG A 55 -3.84 5.10 9.41
C ARG A 55 -3.47 4.52 10.78
N ASP A 56 -4.48 4.21 11.59
CA ASP A 56 -4.24 3.76 12.96
C ASP A 56 -3.67 2.34 13.00
N ARG A 57 -4.15 1.45 12.11
CA ARG A 57 -3.59 0.11 11.97
C ARG A 57 -2.14 0.13 11.49
N VAL A 58 -1.86 0.88 10.44
CA VAL A 58 -0.52 1.00 9.85
C VAL A 58 0.45 1.63 10.86
N ARG A 59 0.04 2.72 11.52
CA ARG A 59 0.89 3.39 12.53
C ARG A 59 1.25 2.45 13.68
N SER A 60 0.24 1.79 14.26
CA SER A 60 0.46 0.85 15.36
C SER A 60 1.36 -0.31 14.94
N ALA A 61 1.13 -0.88 13.75
CA ALA A 61 1.95 -1.95 13.21
C ALA A 61 3.42 -1.54 13.05
N ILE A 62 3.68 -0.38 12.46
CA ILE A 62 5.04 0.16 12.28
C ILE A 62 5.74 0.34 13.63
N VAL A 63 5.11 1.01 14.59
CA VAL A 63 5.67 1.27 15.91
C VAL A 63 5.92 -0.02 16.69
N ASN A 64 4.97 -0.95 16.67
CA ASN A 64 5.10 -2.23 17.37
C ASN A 64 6.11 -3.19 16.72
N CYS A 65 6.46 -2.98 15.46
CA CYS A 65 7.58 -3.67 14.81
C CYS A 65 8.95 -3.02 15.08
N GLY A 66 9.01 -1.96 15.89
CA GLY A 66 10.25 -1.28 16.24
C GLY A 66 10.71 -0.23 15.24
N GLU A 67 9.86 0.10 14.26
CA GLU A 67 10.14 1.13 13.27
C GLU A 67 9.57 2.49 13.70
N VAL A 68 10.06 3.55 13.08
CA VAL A 68 9.69 4.93 13.45
C VAL A 68 8.55 5.43 12.56
N TRP A 69 7.48 5.92 13.18
CA TRP A 69 6.46 6.69 12.47
C TRP A 69 6.98 8.10 12.17
N PRO A 70 6.90 8.58 10.91
CA PRO A 70 7.41 9.90 10.56
C PRO A 70 6.69 11.01 11.31
N ASN A 71 7.45 11.87 12.01
CA ASN A 71 6.93 13.10 12.63
C ASN A 71 6.91 14.24 11.61
N ARG A 72 6.28 14.01 10.47
CA ARG A 72 6.24 14.91 9.32
C ARG A 72 4.85 14.83 8.67
N LYS A 73 4.61 15.63 7.65
CA LYS A 73 3.36 15.59 6.88
C LYS A 73 3.37 14.38 5.94
N VAL A 74 2.52 13.40 6.21
CA VAL A 74 2.31 12.22 5.37
C VAL A 74 1.06 12.38 4.52
N THR A 75 1.20 12.23 3.22
CA THR A 75 0.07 12.20 2.28
C THR A 75 0.06 10.86 1.57
N VAL A 76 -1.07 10.16 1.64
CA VAL A 76 -1.32 8.91 0.92
C VAL A 76 -2.35 9.18 -0.15
N SER A 77 -2.03 8.88 -1.40
CA SER A 77 -2.94 9.00 -2.53
C SER A 77 -3.20 7.65 -3.17
N LEU A 78 -4.47 7.33 -3.34
CA LEU A 78 -4.94 6.10 -3.98
C LEU A 78 -5.51 6.44 -5.35
N SER A 79 -4.80 6.05 -6.40
CA SER A 79 -5.17 6.36 -7.78
C SER A 79 -5.75 5.16 -8.52
N PRO A 80 -6.76 5.33 -9.36
CA PRO A 80 -7.35 6.60 -9.80
C PRO A 80 -8.33 7.19 -8.77
N ALA A 81 -8.37 8.52 -8.69
CA ALA A 81 -9.15 9.23 -7.66
C ALA A 81 -10.67 9.05 -7.79
N TRP A 82 -11.18 8.77 -9.00
CA TRP A 82 -12.61 8.59 -9.27
C TRP A 82 -13.14 7.23 -8.80
N LEU A 83 -12.27 6.23 -8.63
CA LEU A 83 -12.63 4.87 -8.23
C LEU A 83 -12.79 4.80 -6.71
N PRO A 84 -13.95 4.42 -6.18
CA PRO A 84 -14.11 4.15 -4.75
C PRO A 84 -13.24 2.98 -4.30
N LYS A 85 -12.56 3.12 -3.17
CA LYS A 85 -11.77 2.06 -2.55
C LYS A 85 -12.36 1.76 -1.18
N SER A 86 -12.44 0.48 -0.87
CA SER A 86 -13.06 0.01 0.37
C SER A 86 -12.28 -1.09 1.05
N GLY A 87 -12.46 -1.19 2.35
CA GLY A 87 -11.92 -2.27 3.17
C GLY A 87 -10.50 -2.04 3.65
N SER A 88 -9.98 -3.07 4.31
CA SER A 88 -8.68 -3.03 4.99
C SER A 88 -7.54 -3.67 4.21
N SER A 89 -7.81 -4.21 3.02
CA SER A 89 -6.80 -4.92 2.20
C SER A 89 -5.68 -4.04 1.66
N PHE A 90 -5.83 -2.72 1.74
CA PHE A 90 -4.81 -1.73 1.33
C PHE A 90 -3.75 -1.48 2.40
N ASP A 91 -3.95 -1.92 3.63
CA ASP A 91 -3.07 -1.62 4.77
C ASP A 91 -1.61 -1.95 4.46
N LEU A 92 -1.36 -3.15 3.92
CA LEU A 92 0.00 -3.59 3.62
C LEU A 92 0.65 -2.72 2.55
N ALA A 93 -0.07 -2.38 1.47
CA ALA A 93 0.44 -1.53 0.41
C ALA A 93 0.81 -0.13 0.92
N ILE A 94 -0.04 0.46 1.76
CA ILE A 94 0.20 1.76 2.40
C ILE A 94 1.42 1.68 3.32
N CYS A 95 1.51 0.63 4.14
CA CYS A 95 2.61 0.43 5.07
C CYS A 95 3.96 0.34 4.34
N ILE A 96 4.04 -0.50 3.31
CA ILE A 96 5.29 -0.67 2.54
C ILE A 96 5.67 0.61 1.80
N ALA A 97 4.71 1.31 1.19
CA ALA A 97 4.98 2.59 0.54
C ALA A 97 5.48 3.64 1.55
N LEU A 98 4.90 3.69 2.76
CA LEU A 98 5.33 4.62 3.80
C LEU A 98 6.74 4.30 4.31
N LEU A 99 7.05 3.03 4.59
CA LEU A 99 8.37 2.59 5.00
C LEU A 99 9.43 2.86 3.91
N SER A 100 9.04 2.73 2.64
CA SER A 100 9.92 3.04 1.52
C SER A 100 10.15 4.55 1.36
N ALA A 101 9.11 5.37 1.50
CA ALA A 101 9.23 6.82 1.51
C ALA A 101 10.06 7.32 2.70
N HIS A 102 10.09 6.57 3.79
CA HIS A 102 10.91 6.83 4.98
C HIS A 102 12.29 6.12 4.94
N GLU A 103 12.67 5.62 3.76
CA GLU A 103 13.97 4.98 3.49
C GLU A 103 14.28 3.72 4.32
N THR A 104 13.29 3.13 4.98
CA THR A 104 13.44 1.87 5.73
C THR A 104 13.41 0.66 4.78
N VAL A 105 12.63 0.73 3.71
CA VAL A 105 12.50 -0.31 2.68
C VAL A 105 13.02 0.25 1.35
N PRO A 106 13.84 -0.50 0.59
CA PRO A 106 14.29 -0.07 -0.74
C PRO A 106 13.14 0.22 -1.69
N THR A 107 13.24 1.32 -2.44
CA THR A 107 12.22 1.73 -3.42
C THR A 107 12.25 0.92 -4.70
N GLU A 108 13.36 0.24 -4.98
CA GLU A 108 13.56 -0.52 -6.18
C GLU A 108 12.56 -1.68 -6.27
N ARG A 109 11.84 -1.76 -7.39
CA ARG A 109 10.86 -2.80 -7.73
C ARG A 109 9.56 -2.82 -6.95
N ILE A 110 9.42 -2.17 -5.79
CA ILE A 110 8.15 -2.23 -5.03
C ILE A 110 6.98 -1.63 -5.79
N ALA A 111 7.25 -0.66 -6.69
CA ALA A 111 6.22 -0.05 -7.53
C ALA A 111 5.56 -1.04 -8.53
N GLU A 112 6.22 -2.17 -8.79
CA GLU A 112 5.74 -3.21 -9.72
C GLU A 112 5.04 -4.37 -8.99
N ILE A 113 4.95 -4.30 -7.65
CA ILE A 113 4.40 -5.35 -6.80
C ILE A 113 3.01 -4.94 -6.30
N VAL A 114 2.06 -5.84 -6.43
CA VAL A 114 0.76 -5.73 -5.74
C VAL A 114 0.87 -6.27 -4.33
N PHE A 115 0.47 -5.48 -3.35
CA PHE A 115 0.41 -5.86 -1.94
C PHE A 115 -1.05 -5.94 -1.50
N LEU A 116 -1.43 -7.06 -0.94
CA LEU A 116 -2.75 -7.30 -0.36
C LEU A 116 -2.58 -7.78 1.08
N GLY A 117 -3.26 -7.16 2.02
CA GLY A 117 -3.22 -7.59 3.41
C GLY A 117 -3.76 -6.54 4.36
N GLU A 118 -4.49 -6.99 5.37
CA GLU A 118 -4.86 -6.19 6.53
C GLU A 118 -3.77 -6.28 7.59
N LEU A 119 -3.46 -5.18 8.25
CA LEU A 119 -2.52 -5.17 9.36
C LEU A 119 -3.24 -5.23 10.70
N SER A 120 -2.80 -6.13 11.58
CA SER A 120 -3.13 -6.04 12.98
C SER A 120 -2.18 -5.06 13.68
N LEU A 121 -2.57 -4.59 14.87
CA LEU A 121 -1.80 -3.58 15.59
C LEU A 121 -0.39 -4.03 16.00
N ASP A 122 -0.16 -5.34 16.08
CA ASP A 122 1.15 -5.94 16.36
C ASP A 122 2.03 -6.14 15.10
N GLY A 123 1.54 -5.72 13.93
CA GLY A 123 2.25 -5.83 12.65
C GLY A 123 2.06 -7.14 11.90
N LYS A 124 1.27 -8.08 12.42
CA LYS A 124 0.94 -9.30 11.67
C LYS A 124 0.04 -8.98 10.49
N ILE A 125 0.24 -9.70 9.40
CA ILE A 125 -0.58 -9.57 8.20
C ILE A 125 -1.73 -10.56 8.29
N ARG A 126 -2.95 -10.03 8.30
CA ARG A 126 -4.18 -10.81 8.36
C ARG A 126 -4.71 -11.14 6.98
N SER A 127 -5.45 -12.24 6.88
CA SER A 127 -6.15 -12.63 5.66
C SER A 127 -7.12 -11.55 5.19
N VAL A 128 -7.30 -11.49 3.88
CA VAL A 128 -8.28 -10.62 3.22
C VAL A 128 -9.18 -11.42 2.30
N ARG A 129 -10.30 -10.85 1.94
CA ARG A 129 -11.25 -11.49 1.02
C ARG A 129 -10.91 -11.13 -0.42
N GLY A 130 -11.17 -12.07 -1.34
CA GLY A 130 -11.09 -11.80 -2.77
C GLY A 130 -9.66 -11.75 -3.31
N VAL A 131 -8.73 -12.49 -2.75
CA VAL A 131 -7.34 -12.54 -3.22
C VAL A 131 -7.29 -13.04 -4.66
N LEU A 132 -7.97 -14.15 -5.00
CA LEU A 132 -7.92 -14.68 -6.36
C LEU A 132 -8.45 -13.69 -7.41
N PRO A 133 -9.64 -13.09 -7.30
CA PRO A 133 -10.08 -12.08 -8.27
C PRO A 133 -9.16 -10.84 -8.31
N ALA A 134 -8.57 -10.45 -7.20
CA ALA A 134 -7.59 -9.36 -7.17
C ALA A 134 -6.31 -9.72 -7.96
N LEU A 135 -5.78 -10.93 -7.78
CA LEU A 135 -4.61 -11.40 -8.52
C LEU A 135 -4.90 -11.55 -10.01
N MET A 136 -6.10 -12.02 -10.38
CA MET A 136 -6.53 -12.10 -11.78
C MET A 136 -6.56 -10.72 -12.45
N ALA A 137 -7.08 -9.71 -11.74
CA ALA A 137 -7.10 -8.33 -12.24
C ALA A 137 -5.68 -7.76 -12.38
N ALA A 138 -4.83 -7.97 -11.39
CA ALA A 138 -3.43 -7.55 -11.42
C ALA A 138 -2.67 -8.18 -12.60
N TYR A 139 -2.86 -9.49 -12.80
CA TYR A 139 -2.25 -10.21 -13.91
C TYR A 139 -2.68 -9.67 -15.28
N LYS A 140 -3.99 -9.41 -15.46
CA LYS A 140 -4.53 -8.80 -16.69
C LYS A 140 -3.94 -7.40 -16.94
N ALA A 141 -3.65 -6.66 -15.87
CA ALA A 141 -3.01 -5.36 -15.96
C ALA A 141 -1.48 -5.42 -16.18
N GLY A 142 -0.90 -6.60 -16.28
CA GLY A 142 0.52 -6.79 -16.56
C GLY A 142 1.39 -6.99 -15.31
N VAL A 143 0.83 -6.98 -14.11
CA VAL A 143 1.56 -7.26 -12.87
C VAL A 143 1.92 -8.75 -12.81
N ARG A 144 3.15 -9.05 -12.37
CA ARG A 144 3.66 -10.42 -12.30
C ARG A 144 4.10 -10.85 -10.91
N THR A 145 4.06 -9.94 -9.96
CA THR A 145 4.48 -10.21 -8.57
C THR A 145 3.45 -9.64 -7.61
N ALA A 146 3.04 -10.46 -6.65
CA ALA A 146 2.16 -10.05 -5.58
C ALA A 146 2.65 -10.58 -4.24
N VAL A 147 2.39 -9.82 -3.20
CA VAL A 147 2.56 -10.21 -1.80
C VAL A 147 1.18 -10.33 -1.18
N VAL A 148 0.88 -11.50 -0.65
CA VAL A 148 -0.41 -11.83 -0.05
C VAL A 148 -0.21 -12.41 1.35
N PRO A 149 -1.23 -12.36 2.22
CA PRO A 149 -1.15 -13.00 3.53
C PRO A 149 -0.92 -14.51 3.40
N GLU A 150 -0.12 -15.07 4.30
CA GLU A 150 0.10 -16.53 4.35
C GLU A 150 -1.22 -17.32 4.45
N ALA A 151 -2.17 -16.79 5.21
CA ALA A 151 -3.51 -17.40 5.34
C ALA A 151 -4.31 -17.44 4.03
N ASN A 152 -3.92 -16.67 3.00
CA ASN A 152 -4.51 -16.70 1.67
C ASN A 152 -3.66 -17.48 0.64
N ALA A 153 -2.60 -18.16 1.06
CA ALA A 153 -1.66 -18.81 0.14
C ALA A 153 -2.34 -19.87 -0.74
N GLU A 154 -3.23 -20.68 -0.20
CA GLU A 154 -3.97 -21.70 -0.96
C GLU A 154 -4.81 -21.06 -2.07
N GLU A 155 -5.53 -19.97 -1.76
CA GLU A 155 -6.31 -19.22 -2.75
C GLU A 155 -5.40 -18.58 -3.81
N ALA A 156 -4.27 -18.02 -3.39
CA ALA A 156 -3.31 -17.38 -4.28
C ALA A 156 -2.66 -18.39 -5.26
N HIS A 157 -2.39 -19.62 -4.82
CA HIS A 157 -1.83 -20.68 -5.68
C HIS A 157 -2.75 -21.11 -6.83
N LEU A 158 -4.04 -20.76 -6.80
CA LEU A 158 -4.94 -20.98 -7.93
C LEU A 158 -4.63 -20.04 -9.09
N MET A 159 -3.90 -18.95 -8.85
CA MET A 159 -3.46 -18.04 -9.90
C MET A 159 -2.16 -18.52 -10.52
N HIS A 160 -2.23 -18.99 -11.76
CA HIS A 160 -1.07 -19.42 -12.51
C HIS A 160 -0.44 -18.24 -13.27
N GLY A 161 0.87 -18.11 -13.21
CA GLY A 161 1.64 -17.12 -13.98
C GLY A 161 2.03 -15.84 -13.22
N MET A 162 1.77 -15.78 -11.92
CA MET A 162 2.32 -14.77 -11.02
C MET A 162 3.39 -15.38 -10.12
#